data_18870ba13dc5ed85f8fd1b70c9ed8248
#
_entry.id   18870ba13dc5ed85f8fd1b70c9ed8248
#
_cell.length_a   1.000
_cell.length_b   1.000
_cell.length_c   1.000
_cell.angle_alpha   90.00
_cell.angle_beta   90.00
_cell.angle_gamma   90.00
#
_symmetry.space_group_name_H-M   'P 1'
#
loop_
_entity.id
_entity.type
_entity.pdbx_description
1 polymer ?
#
loop_
_entity_poly.entity_id
_entity_poly.type
_entity_poly.pdbx_seq_one_letter_code
_entity_poly.pdbx_strand_id
1 'polypeptide(L)'
;MSIQTDDFAPAPAKRVVSNAPASPNEEAIERALRPKLLDDYVGQVKAREQLEIFISAAKMRGEALDHVLLFGPPGLGKTTLSHIIAHELGVNLRQTSGPVLEKPKDLAALLTNLEKNDVLFIDEIHRLSPVVEEILYPALEDYKIDIMIGEGPAARSIKLDLQPFTLVGATTRAGMLTNPLRDRFGIVARLEFYTAEELARIVKRSAGLLNVPTNPEGGFEIARRSRGTPRIANRLLRRVRDYADVKGVGEITLDIANRALQMLDVDPQGFDLMDRKLLEAVIHRFDGGPVGLDNIAASIGEERETIEDVIEPYLIQQGYLQRTPRGRIATLAAYRHLGVTPPANQPGGVDMFSV
;
A
#
# COMPACT_ATOMS: atom_id res chain seq x y z
N MET A 1 -25.75 42.82 12.59
CA MET A 1 -25.18 42.42 11.25
C MET A 1 -23.91 41.61 11.52
N SER A 2 -24.04 40.33 11.55
CA SER A 2 -22.91 39.38 11.71
C SER A 2 -22.43 38.97 10.30
N ILE A 3 -21.22 39.32 9.98
CA ILE A 3 -20.55 38.91 8.75
C ILE A 3 -20.17 37.42 8.90
N GLN A 4 -20.86 36.54 8.17
CA GLN A 4 -20.39 35.18 7.96
C GLN A 4 -19.24 35.25 6.94
N THR A 5 -18.03 35.03 7.40
CA THR A 5 -16.90 34.73 6.53
C THR A 5 -17.04 33.28 6.05
N ASP A 6 -17.41 33.10 4.79
CA ASP A 6 -17.34 31.81 4.11
C ASP A 6 -15.85 31.36 4.05
N ASP A 7 -15.48 30.45 4.90
CA ASP A 7 -14.21 29.71 4.81
C ASP A 7 -14.26 28.71 3.64
N PHE A 8 -14.19 29.21 2.41
CA PHE A 8 -13.82 28.43 1.23
C PHE A 8 -12.30 28.32 1.13
N ALA A 9 -11.66 27.58 2.03
CA ALA A 9 -10.36 27.02 1.72
C ALA A 9 -10.59 25.89 0.70
N PRO A 10 -10.03 25.97 -0.52
CA PRO A 10 -10.16 24.86 -1.47
C PRO A 10 -9.55 23.61 -0.83
N ALA A 11 -10.33 22.52 -0.80
CA ALA A 11 -9.86 21.23 -0.32
C ALA A 11 -8.53 20.89 -1.03
N PRO A 12 -7.50 20.41 -0.31
CA PRO A 12 -6.20 20.14 -0.91
C PRO A 12 -6.37 19.21 -2.11
N ALA A 13 -5.82 19.60 -3.25
CA ALA A 13 -5.92 18.82 -4.49
C ALA A 13 -5.38 17.41 -4.21
N LYS A 14 -6.22 16.39 -4.43
CA LYS A 14 -5.82 14.99 -4.18
C LYS A 14 -4.63 14.64 -5.06
N ARG A 15 -3.54 14.20 -4.47
CA ARG A 15 -2.31 13.80 -5.15
C ARG A 15 -2.59 12.71 -6.18
N VAL A 16 -2.12 12.89 -7.42
CA VAL A 16 -2.26 11.88 -8.49
C VAL A 16 -1.45 10.62 -8.18
N VAL A 17 -0.30 10.78 -7.55
CA VAL A 17 0.56 9.66 -7.12
C VAL A 17 0.31 9.20 -5.67
N SER A 18 -0.83 9.60 -5.08
CA SER A 18 -1.25 9.11 -3.76
C SER A 18 -1.71 7.66 -3.83
N ASN A 19 -1.45 6.88 -2.77
CA ASN A 19 -1.97 5.52 -2.62
C ASN A 19 -3.42 5.46 -2.09
N ALA A 20 -4.05 6.60 -1.77
CA ALA A 20 -5.45 6.65 -1.37
C ALA A 20 -6.38 6.75 -2.59
N PRO A 21 -7.53 6.05 -2.63
CA PRO A 21 -8.50 6.18 -3.72
C PRO A 21 -9.11 7.58 -3.74
N ALA A 22 -9.27 8.14 -4.93
CA ALA A 22 -9.82 9.48 -5.10
C ALA A 22 -11.36 9.52 -5.10
N SER A 23 -12.01 8.40 -5.48
CA SER A 23 -13.48 8.28 -5.56
C SER A 23 -13.93 6.81 -5.55
N PRO A 24 -15.22 6.52 -5.24
CA PRO A 24 -15.80 5.17 -5.34
C PRO A 24 -15.71 4.57 -6.76
N ASN A 25 -15.84 5.39 -7.78
CA ASN A 25 -15.69 4.94 -9.16
C ASN A 25 -14.26 4.51 -9.49
N GLU A 26 -13.29 5.20 -8.92
CA GLU A 26 -11.87 4.82 -9.04
C GLU A 26 -11.61 3.45 -8.41
N GLU A 27 -12.18 3.17 -7.23
CA GLU A 27 -12.09 1.87 -6.60
C GLU A 27 -12.72 0.75 -7.43
N ALA A 28 -13.87 1.00 -8.05
CA ALA A 28 -14.54 0.01 -8.89
C ALA A 28 -13.67 -0.39 -10.10
N ILE A 29 -13.07 0.60 -10.77
CA ILE A 29 -12.15 0.36 -11.88
C ILE A 29 -10.89 -0.35 -11.38
N GLU A 30 -10.32 0.07 -10.24
CA GLU A 30 -9.16 -0.56 -9.65
C GLU A 30 -9.42 -2.05 -9.34
N ARG A 31 -10.62 -2.38 -8.81
CA ARG A 31 -11.04 -3.77 -8.59
C ARG A 31 -11.13 -4.55 -9.89
N ALA A 32 -11.64 -3.95 -10.97
CA ALA A 32 -11.75 -4.60 -12.27
C ALA A 32 -10.39 -4.91 -12.91
N LEU A 33 -9.37 -4.10 -12.62
CA LEU A 33 -8.00 -4.30 -13.11
C LEU A 33 -7.19 -5.32 -12.30
N ARG A 34 -7.66 -5.75 -11.12
CA ARG A 34 -6.92 -6.70 -10.28
C ARG A 34 -6.82 -8.07 -10.97
N PRO A 35 -5.63 -8.71 -10.92
CA PRO A 35 -5.52 -10.11 -11.32
C PRO A 35 -6.34 -11.00 -10.36
N LYS A 36 -6.92 -12.06 -10.90
CA LYS A 36 -7.71 -13.03 -10.14
C LYS A 36 -6.93 -14.31 -9.84
N LEU A 37 -5.95 -14.64 -10.67
CA LEU A 37 -5.12 -15.82 -10.56
C LEU A 37 -3.69 -15.44 -10.17
N LEU A 38 -3.00 -16.39 -9.55
CA LEU A 38 -1.60 -16.23 -9.19
C LEU A 38 -0.70 -16.11 -10.45
N ASP A 39 -1.06 -16.79 -11.54
CA ASP A 39 -0.36 -16.70 -12.83
C ASP A 39 -0.43 -15.31 -13.46
N ASP A 40 -1.53 -14.59 -13.26
CA ASP A 40 -1.72 -13.23 -13.74
C ASP A 40 -1.01 -12.17 -12.85
N TYR A 41 -0.53 -12.58 -11.68
CA TYR A 41 0.08 -11.70 -10.71
C TYR A 41 1.55 -11.45 -11.06
N VAL A 42 1.86 -10.25 -11.53
CA VAL A 42 3.21 -9.85 -11.93
C VAL A 42 4.03 -9.44 -10.71
N GLY A 43 5.32 -9.80 -10.71
CA GLY A 43 6.27 -9.42 -9.66
C GLY A 43 6.17 -10.25 -8.39
N GLN A 44 6.83 -9.79 -7.32
CA GLN A 44 6.86 -10.46 -6.01
C GLN A 44 7.22 -11.95 -6.10
N VAL A 45 8.18 -12.30 -6.95
CA VAL A 45 8.49 -13.69 -7.38
C VAL A 45 8.58 -14.64 -6.19
N LYS A 46 9.35 -14.28 -5.16
CA LYS A 46 9.54 -15.11 -3.97
C LYS A 46 8.22 -15.39 -3.22
N ALA A 47 7.41 -14.34 -3.01
CA ALA A 47 6.13 -14.49 -2.32
C ALA A 47 5.14 -15.32 -3.14
N ARG A 48 5.14 -15.12 -4.47
CA ARG A 48 4.29 -15.87 -5.39
C ARG A 48 4.63 -17.36 -5.39
N GLU A 49 5.90 -17.72 -5.56
CA GLU A 49 6.36 -19.12 -5.55
C GLU A 49 6.04 -19.83 -4.23
N GLN A 50 6.22 -19.15 -3.10
CA GLN A 50 5.85 -19.70 -1.79
C GLN A 50 4.34 -19.93 -1.68
N LEU A 51 3.52 -18.95 -2.04
CA LEU A 51 2.07 -19.05 -1.99
C LEU A 51 1.55 -20.14 -2.92
N GLU A 52 2.11 -20.31 -4.12
CA GLU A 52 1.73 -21.37 -5.06
C GLU A 52 1.91 -22.77 -4.43
N ILE A 53 3.06 -23.00 -3.79
CA ILE A 53 3.34 -24.29 -3.12
C ILE A 53 2.39 -24.49 -1.95
N PHE A 54 2.21 -23.50 -1.07
CA PHE A 54 1.40 -23.66 0.15
C PHE A 54 -0.09 -23.80 -0.16
N ILE A 55 -0.62 -23.03 -1.11
CA ILE A 55 -2.00 -23.14 -1.57
C ILE A 55 -2.25 -24.51 -2.20
N SER A 56 -1.35 -24.97 -3.07
CA SER A 56 -1.47 -26.28 -3.69
C SER A 56 -1.46 -27.41 -2.65
N ALA A 57 -0.58 -27.33 -1.66
CA ALA A 57 -0.50 -28.30 -0.57
C ALA A 57 -1.76 -28.30 0.31
N ALA A 58 -2.30 -27.13 0.68
CA ALA A 58 -3.54 -27.03 1.45
C ALA A 58 -4.74 -27.63 0.67
N LYS A 59 -4.85 -27.33 -0.64
CA LYS A 59 -5.86 -27.93 -1.52
C LYS A 59 -5.77 -29.45 -1.58
N MET A 60 -4.57 -30.00 -1.73
CA MET A 60 -4.37 -31.46 -1.80
C MET A 60 -4.79 -32.16 -0.51
N ARG A 61 -4.59 -31.52 0.65
CA ARG A 61 -4.98 -32.05 1.95
C ARG A 61 -6.43 -31.78 2.33
N GLY A 62 -7.09 -30.82 1.64
CA GLY A 62 -8.46 -30.38 1.98
C GLY A 62 -8.53 -29.60 3.30
N GLU A 63 -7.44 -28.95 3.69
CA GLU A 63 -7.25 -28.18 4.92
C GLU A 63 -7.27 -26.69 4.67
N ALA A 64 -7.50 -25.90 5.73
CA ALA A 64 -7.26 -24.45 5.68
C ALA A 64 -5.76 -24.19 5.43
N LEU A 65 -5.46 -23.12 4.68
CA LEU A 65 -4.08 -22.64 4.55
C LEU A 65 -3.62 -22.06 5.89
N ASP A 66 -2.33 -22.19 6.20
CA ASP A 66 -1.73 -21.48 7.33
C ASP A 66 -2.01 -19.97 7.24
N HIS A 67 -2.10 -19.30 8.40
CA HIS A 67 -2.34 -17.87 8.45
C HIS A 67 -1.23 -17.10 7.75
N VAL A 68 -1.61 -16.09 6.95
CA VAL A 68 -0.71 -15.34 6.08
C VAL A 68 -0.60 -13.88 6.55
N LEU A 69 0.61 -13.38 6.74
CA LEU A 69 0.90 -11.98 6.97
C LEU A 69 1.52 -11.35 5.71
N LEU A 70 0.82 -10.40 5.13
CA LEU A 70 1.29 -9.59 4.00
C LEU A 70 1.71 -8.21 4.50
N PHE A 71 2.97 -7.83 4.37
CA PHE A 71 3.42 -6.54 4.83
C PHE A 71 4.31 -5.81 3.81
N GLY A 72 4.32 -4.49 3.89
CA GLY A 72 5.08 -3.62 2.99
C GLY A 72 4.35 -2.32 2.68
N PRO A 73 4.97 -1.40 1.94
CA PRO A 73 4.39 -0.12 1.56
C PRO A 73 2.98 -0.23 0.98
N PRO A 74 2.17 0.85 1.02
CA PRO A 74 0.82 0.85 0.47
C PRO A 74 0.84 0.72 -1.06
N GLY A 75 -0.21 0.13 -1.64
CA GLY A 75 -0.38 0.03 -3.10
C GLY A 75 0.38 -1.09 -3.81
N LEU A 76 1.09 -1.97 -3.07
CA LEU A 76 1.89 -3.06 -3.62
C LEU A 76 1.10 -4.36 -3.89
N GLY A 77 -0.20 -4.40 -3.61
CA GLY A 77 -1.05 -5.55 -3.94
C GLY A 77 -1.39 -6.49 -2.78
N LYS A 78 -1.24 -6.09 -1.50
CA LYS A 78 -1.63 -6.90 -0.34
C LYS A 78 -3.08 -7.40 -0.43
N THR A 79 -4.02 -6.48 -0.66
CA THR A 79 -5.43 -6.80 -0.86
C THR A 79 -5.66 -7.68 -2.11
N THR A 80 -4.89 -7.47 -3.17
CA THR A 80 -4.99 -8.28 -4.38
C THR A 80 -4.58 -9.73 -4.10
N LEU A 81 -3.48 -9.94 -3.36
CA LEU A 81 -3.04 -11.28 -2.97
C LEU A 81 -4.06 -12.00 -2.08
N SER A 82 -4.74 -11.30 -1.16
CA SER A 82 -5.78 -11.93 -0.34
C SER A 82 -6.95 -12.44 -1.19
N HIS A 83 -7.34 -11.70 -2.23
CA HIS A 83 -8.36 -12.15 -3.19
C HIS A 83 -7.88 -13.34 -4.02
N ILE A 84 -6.62 -13.34 -4.46
CA ILE A 84 -6.04 -14.45 -5.21
C ILE A 84 -5.97 -15.70 -4.34
N ILE A 85 -5.52 -15.60 -3.08
CA ILE A 85 -5.46 -16.74 -2.15
C ILE A 85 -6.84 -17.39 -2.01
N ALA A 86 -7.88 -16.62 -1.75
CA ALA A 86 -9.24 -17.17 -1.62
C ALA A 86 -9.74 -17.80 -2.92
N HIS A 87 -9.48 -17.14 -4.05
CA HIS A 87 -9.87 -17.64 -5.37
C HIS A 87 -9.15 -18.96 -5.73
N GLU A 88 -7.84 -18.99 -5.49
CA GLU A 88 -7.05 -20.21 -5.74
C GLU A 88 -7.45 -21.38 -4.82
N LEU A 89 -7.78 -21.10 -3.56
CA LEU A 89 -8.31 -22.11 -2.63
C LEU A 89 -9.74 -22.56 -3.00
N GLY A 90 -10.48 -21.75 -3.78
CA GLY A 90 -11.87 -22.03 -4.14
C GLY A 90 -12.86 -21.80 -2.99
N VAL A 91 -12.57 -20.86 -2.09
CA VAL A 91 -13.34 -20.55 -0.88
C VAL A 91 -13.82 -19.10 -0.86
N ASN A 92 -14.71 -18.77 0.10
CA ASN A 92 -15.18 -17.40 0.26
C ASN A 92 -14.11 -16.50 0.89
N LEU A 93 -14.13 -15.22 0.52
CA LEU A 93 -13.34 -14.17 1.15
C LEU A 93 -14.26 -13.27 1.96
N ARG A 94 -14.04 -13.19 3.28
CA ARG A 94 -14.60 -12.16 4.14
C ARG A 94 -13.55 -11.08 4.35
N GLN A 95 -13.92 -9.82 4.15
CA GLN A 95 -12.98 -8.71 4.20
C GLN A 95 -13.41 -7.67 5.23
N THR A 96 -12.45 -7.23 6.06
CA THR A 96 -12.60 -6.16 7.02
C THR A 96 -11.28 -5.39 7.18
N SER A 97 -11.22 -4.44 8.10
CA SER A 97 -9.98 -3.73 8.47
C SER A 97 -9.87 -3.55 9.97
N GLY A 98 -8.64 -3.39 10.47
CA GLY A 98 -8.39 -3.17 11.90
C GLY A 98 -9.23 -2.05 12.51
N PRO A 99 -9.29 -0.84 11.90
CA PRO A 99 -10.11 0.26 12.42
C PRO A 99 -11.61 0.00 12.51
N VAL A 100 -12.16 -0.91 11.72
CA VAL A 100 -13.60 -1.27 11.74
C VAL A 100 -13.91 -2.22 12.88
N LEU A 101 -12.93 -3.00 13.32
CA LEU A 101 -13.09 -3.95 14.43
C LEU A 101 -12.83 -3.25 15.78
N GLU A 102 -13.80 -2.46 16.23
CA GLU A 102 -13.66 -1.71 17.47
C GLU A 102 -13.89 -2.54 18.72
N LYS A 103 -14.78 -3.53 18.63
CA LYS A 103 -15.26 -4.31 19.78
C LYS A 103 -15.07 -5.81 19.55
N PRO A 104 -14.82 -6.58 20.62
CA PRO A 104 -14.77 -8.04 20.59
C PRO A 104 -15.90 -8.72 19.84
N LYS A 105 -17.13 -8.24 20.02
CA LYS A 105 -18.32 -8.79 19.38
C LYS A 105 -18.33 -8.64 17.85
N ASP A 106 -17.66 -7.61 17.33
CA ASP A 106 -17.61 -7.37 15.88
C ASP A 106 -16.74 -8.44 15.20
N LEU A 107 -15.60 -8.76 15.81
CA LEU A 107 -14.74 -9.86 15.37
C LEU A 107 -15.43 -11.23 15.57
N ALA A 108 -16.06 -11.47 16.73
CA ALA A 108 -16.75 -12.71 17.00
C ALA A 108 -17.87 -12.99 15.99
N ALA A 109 -18.65 -11.97 15.62
CA ALA A 109 -19.67 -12.08 14.60
C ALA A 109 -19.13 -12.44 13.23
N LEU A 110 -17.95 -11.93 12.85
CA LEU A 110 -17.29 -12.31 11.61
C LEU A 110 -16.81 -13.75 11.65
N LEU A 111 -16.12 -14.16 12.73
CA LEU A 111 -15.54 -15.49 12.87
C LEU A 111 -16.58 -16.60 12.90
N THR A 112 -17.71 -16.39 13.60
CA THR A 112 -18.80 -17.38 13.68
C THR A 112 -19.58 -17.57 12.39
N ASN A 113 -19.46 -16.61 11.43
CA ASN A 113 -20.09 -16.69 10.11
C ASN A 113 -19.14 -17.21 9.01
N LEU A 114 -17.93 -17.65 9.35
CA LEU A 114 -17.02 -18.28 8.41
C LEU A 114 -17.43 -19.73 8.16
N GLU A 115 -17.38 -20.14 6.91
CA GLU A 115 -17.51 -21.53 6.51
C GLU A 115 -16.14 -22.23 6.55
N LYS A 116 -16.15 -23.55 6.44
CA LYS A 116 -14.92 -24.34 6.48
C LYS A 116 -13.93 -23.89 5.39
N ASN A 117 -12.71 -23.61 5.83
CA ASN A 117 -11.57 -23.16 5.02
C ASN A 117 -11.72 -21.76 4.40
N ASP A 118 -12.74 -20.98 4.75
CA ASP A 118 -12.89 -19.60 4.30
C ASP A 118 -11.67 -18.74 4.64
N VAL A 119 -11.48 -17.69 3.88
CA VAL A 119 -10.43 -16.69 4.10
C VAL A 119 -11.03 -15.44 4.76
N LEU A 120 -10.51 -15.08 5.93
CA LEU A 120 -10.75 -13.78 6.57
C LEU A 120 -9.58 -12.85 6.26
N PHE A 121 -9.84 -11.74 5.57
CA PHE A 121 -8.85 -10.70 5.32
C PHE A 121 -9.06 -9.51 6.24
N ILE A 122 -8.01 -9.14 7.00
CA ILE A 122 -7.99 -7.95 7.86
C ILE A 122 -6.91 -7.00 7.32
N ASP A 123 -7.34 -5.88 6.72
CA ASP A 123 -6.43 -4.82 6.30
C ASP A 123 -6.05 -3.94 7.50
N GLU A 124 -4.84 -3.36 7.48
CA GLU A 124 -4.28 -2.55 8.58
C GLU A 124 -4.41 -3.26 9.94
N ILE A 125 -4.07 -4.56 9.98
CA ILE A 125 -4.22 -5.42 11.16
C ILE A 125 -3.48 -4.89 12.39
N HIS A 126 -2.41 -4.09 12.22
CA HIS A 126 -1.68 -3.42 13.31
C HIS A 126 -2.51 -2.38 14.07
N ARG A 127 -3.70 -2.01 13.56
CA ARG A 127 -4.62 -1.07 14.18
C ARG A 127 -5.73 -1.75 14.99
N LEU A 128 -5.67 -3.06 15.16
CA LEU A 128 -6.56 -3.76 16.10
C LEU A 128 -6.34 -3.26 17.52
N SER A 129 -7.44 -3.11 18.26
CA SER A 129 -7.33 -2.83 19.69
C SER A 129 -6.81 -4.07 20.44
N PRO A 130 -6.07 -3.91 21.56
CA PRO A 130 -5.56 -5.06 22.34
C PRO A 130 -6.65 -6.05 22.75
N VAL A 131 -7.85 -5.57 23.08
CA VAL A 131 -8.97 -6.43 23.51
C VAL A 131 -9.50 -7.28 22.35
N VAL A 132 -9.51 -6.76 21.12
CA VAL A 132 -9.89 -7.50 19.91
C VAL A 132 -8.79 -8.50 19.54
N GLU A 133 -7.52 -8.10 19.68
CA GLU A 133 -6.38 -8.95 19.40
C GLU A 133 -6.35 -10.18 20.33
N GLU A 134 -6.67 -10.03 21.63
CA GLU A 134 -6.74 -11.13 22.60
C GLU A 134 -7.76 -12.22 22.21
N ILE A 135 -8.87 -11.86 21.58
CA ILE A 135 -9.85 -12.83 21.06
C ILE A 135 -9.33 -13.56 19.82
N LEU A 136 -8.49 -12.87 19.04
CA LEU A 136 -7.93 -13.46 17.83
C LEU A 136 -6.96 -14.61 18.14
N TYR A 137 -6.24 -14.56 19.26
CA TYR A 137 -5.24 -15.58 19.58
C TYR A 137 -5.81 -16.99 19.65
N PRO A 138 -6.81 -17.31 20.49
CA PRO A 138 -7.38 -18.65 20.55
C PRO A 138 -8.12 -19.02 19.25
N ALA A 139 -8.64 -18.03 18.52
CA ALA A 139 -9.28 -18.26 17.23
C ALA A 139 -8.27 -18.76 16.16
N LEU A 140 -7.03 -18.28 16.20
CA LEU A 140 -5.98 -18.68 15.26
C LEU A 140 -5.28 -19.98 15.66
N GLU A 141 -5.15 -20.27 16.97
CA GLU A 141 -4.47 -21.47 17.45
C GLU A 141 -5.39 -22.69 17.48
N ASP A 142 -6.57 -22.53 18.10
CA ASP A 142 -7.46 -23.65 18.44
C ASP A 142 -8.80 -23.63 17.70
N TYR A 143 -9.05 -22.64 16.84
CA TYR A 143 -10.34 -22.39 16.21
C TYR A 143 -11.46 -22.26 17.25
N LYS A 144 -11.21 -21.51 18.32
CA LYS A 144 -12.13 -21.27 19.43
C LYS A 144 -12.16 -19.80 19.81
N ILE A 145 -13.32 -19.32 20.27
CA ILE A 145 -13.44 -18.00 20.85
C ILE A 145 -14.18 -18.07 22.17
N ASP A 146 -13.77 -17.21 23.11
CA ASP A 146 -14.45 -17.00 24.37
C ASP A 146 -15.26 -15.69 24.30
N ILE A 147 -16.58 -15.80 24.44
CA ILE A 147 -17.48 -14.63 24.41
C ILE A 147 -18.11 -14.46 25.79
N MET A 148 -18.02 -13.24 26.32
CA MET A 148 -18.73 -12.86 27.54
C MET A 148 -20.18 -12.50 27.20
N ILE A 149 -21.13 -13.20 27.80
CA ILE A 149 -22.58 -12.94 27.68
C ILE A 149 -23.10 -12.43 29.02
N GLY A 150 -23.86 -11.33 28.99
CA GLY A 150 -24.37 -10.63 30.17
C GLY A 150 -23.44 -9.53 30.65
N GLU A 151 -23.90 -8.80 31.66
CA GLU A 151 -23.16 -7.69 32.26
C GLU A 151 -23.02 -7.88 33.77
N GLY A 152 -21.98 -7.30 34.36
CA GLY A 152 -21.71 -7.31 35.80
C GLY A 152 -21.40 -8.73 36.35
N PRO A 153 -21.73 -9.01 37.64
CA PRO A 153 -21.41 -10.27 38.31
C PRO A 153 -22.11 -11.52 37.72
N ALA A 154 -23.15 -11.32 36.91
CA ALA A 154 -23.85 -12.41 36.22
C ALA A 154 -23.32 -12.75 34.83
N ALA A 155 -22.28 -12.05 34.37
CA ALA A 155 -21.63 -12.34 33.09
C ALA A 155 -21.05 -13.75 33.08
N ARG A 156 -21.27 -14.47 31.98
CA ARG A 156 -20.76 -15.84 31.79
C ARG A 156 -19.91 -15.88 30.51
N SER A 157 -18.78 -16.58 30.56
CA SER A 157 -18.00 -16.92 29.37
C SER A 157 -18.60 -18.12 28.69
N ILE A 158 -18.82 -18.04 27.39
CA ILE A 158 -19.21 -19.16 26.52
C ILE A 158 -18.10 -19.36 25.50
N LYS A 159 -17.60 -20.61 25.44
CA LYS A 159 -16.67 -21.05 24.39
C LYS A 159 -17.44 -21.50 23.16
N LEU A 160 -17.07 -20.97 22.01
CA LEU A 160 -17.64 -21.33 20.72
C LEU A 160 -16.52 -21.94 19.85
N ASP A 161 -16.80 -23.10 19.27
CA ASP A 161 -15.93 -23.70 18.26
C ASP A 161 -16.17 -23.01 16.91
N LEU A 162 -15.09 -22.69 16.21
CA LEU A 162 -15.10 -22.10 14.87
C LEU A 162 -14.80 -23.17 13.81
N GLN A 163 -15.26 -22.92 12.60
CA GLN A 163 -14.78 -23.70 11.46
C GLN A 163 -13.30 -23.33 11.20
N PRO A 164 -12.46 -24.31 10.80
CA PRO A 164 -11.10 -24.00 10.34
C PRO A 164 -11.13 -22.93 9.24
N PHE A 165 -10.32 -21.90 9.37
CA PHE A 165 -10.24 -20.78 8.44
C PHE A 165 -8.81 -20.30 8.28
N THR A 166 -8.56 -19.52 7.25
CA THR A 166 -7.28 -18.84 7.03
C THR A 166 -7.41 -17.35 7.32
N LEU A 167 -6.61 -16.82 8.25
CA LEU A 167 -6.45 -15.38 8.39
C LEU A 167 -5.39 -14.88 7.41
N VAL A 168 -5.73 -13.86 6.60
CA VAL A 168 -4.77 -13.07 5.84
C VAL A 168 -4.73 -11.67 6.46
N GLY A 169 -3.68 -11.38 7.21
CA GLY A 169 -3.43 -10.06 7.78
C GLY A 169 -2.60 -9.21 6.82
N ALA A 170 -2.98 -7.94 6.64
CA ALA A 170 -2.20 -6.99 5.88
C ALA A 170 -1.80 -5.78 6.73
N THR A 171 -0.57 -5.30 6.56
CA THR A 171 -0.08 -4.11 7.29
C THR A 171 0.97 -3.35 6.49
N THR A 172 1.00 -2.04 6.66
CA THR A 172 2.12 -1.19 6.23
C THR A 172 3.23 -1.14 7.28
N ARG A 173 2.92 -1.43 8.55
CA ARG A 173 3.77 -1.25 9.73
C ARG A 173 3.95 -2.56 10.50
N ALA A 174 4.65 -3.53 9.91
CA ALA A 174 4.86 -4.84 10.56
C ALA A 174 5.53 -4.75 11.95
N GLY A 175 6.33 -3.72 12.20
CA GLY A 175 6.95 -3.48 13.50
C GLY A 175 5.99 -3.05 14.61
N MET A 176 4.76 -2.68 14.29
CA MET A 176 3.72 -2.34 15.27
C MET A 176 2.86 -3.54 15.69
N LEU A 177 3.00 -4.67 15.02
CA LEU A 177 2.33 -5.90 15.46
C LEU A 177 2.96 -6.41 16.75
N THR A 178 2.12 -6.88 17.67
CA THR A 178 2.60 -7.58 18.87
C THR A 178 3.30 -8.89 18.48
N ASN A 179 4.29 -9.29 19.26
CA ASN A 179 4.97 -10.56 19.01
C ASN A 179 4.00 -11.74 19.04
N PRO A 180 3.06 -11.83 20.02
CA PRO A 180 2.10 -12.92 20.05
C PRO A 180 1.25 -13.05 18.79
N LEU A 181 0.82 -11.93 18.19
CA LEU A 181 0.06 -11.97 16.94
C LEU A 181 0.94 -12.38 15.75
N ARG A 182 2.16 -11.85 15.70
CA ARG A 182 3.10 -12.14 14.61
C ARG A 182 3.47 -13.63 14.55
N ASP A 183 3.70 -14.25 15.70
CA ASP A 183 4.15 -15.64 15.79
C ASP A 183 3.08 -16.65 15.34
N ARG A 184 1.82 -16.21 15.21
CA ARG A 184 0.70 -17.03 14.72
C ARG A 184 0.59 -17.08 13.20
N PHE A 185 1.35 -16.27 12.50
CA PHE A 185 1.40 -16.33 11.05
C PHE A 185 2.46 -17.33 10.57
N GLY A 186 2.01 -18.48 10.06
CA GLY A 186 2.91 -19.49 9.47
C GLY A 186 3.54 -19.04 8.15
N ILE A 187 2.88 -18.14 7.42
CA ILE A 187 3.36 -17.60 6.14
C ILE A 187 3.53 -16.09 6.27
N VAL A 188 4.76 -15.59 6.10
CA VAL A 188 5.07 -14.17 6.19
C VAL A 188 5.68 -13.69 4.88
N ALA A 189 4.97 -12.82 4.15
CA ALA A 189 5.39 -12.31 2.87
C ALA A 189 5.60 -10.79 2.93
N ARG A 190 6.85 -10.36 2.71
CA ARG A 190 7.19 -8.96 2.51
C ARG A 190 7.00 -8.61 1.03
N LEU A 191 6.18 -7.59 0.76
CA LEU A 191 6.03 -7.04 -0.57
C LEU A 191 6.98 -5.88 -0.76
N GLU A 192 7.65 -5.89 -1.91
CA GLU A 192 8.64 -4.89 -2.29
C GLU A 192 8.13 -4.03 -3.44
N PHE A 193 8.77 -2.89 -3.65
CA PHE A 193 8.47 -2.07 -4.82
C PHE A 193 8.81 -2.81 -6.10
N TYR A 194 7.99 -2.59 -7.11
CA TYR A 194 8.14 -3.21 -8.44
C TYR A 194 9.19 -2.48 -9.27
N THR A 195 9.87 -3.22 -10.12
CA THR A 195 10.75 -2.63 -11.15
C THR A 195 9.91 -1.94 -12.24
N ALA A 196 10.55 -1.08 -13.04
CA ALA A 196 9.88 -0.44 -14.15
C ALA A 196 9.39 -1.46 -15.20
N GLU A 197 10.14 -2.54 -15.42
CA GLU A 197 9.81 -3.63 -16.33
C GLU A 197 8.59 -4.43 -15.85
N GLU A 198 8.51 -4.72 -14.56
CA GLU A 198 7.34 -5.36 -13.96
C GLU A 198 6.10 -4.49 -14.08
N LEU A 199 6.23 -3.19 -13.77
CA LEU A 199 5.13 -2.24 -13.92
C LEU A 199 4.72 -2.05 -15.37
N ALA A 200 5.65 -2.09 -16.34
CA ALA A 200 5.33 -2.03 -17.77
C ALA A 200 4.44 -3.22 -18.20
N ARG A 201 4.70 -4.42 -17.66
CA ARG A 201 3.82 -5.59 -17.88
C ARG A 201 2.43 -5.37 -17.29
N ILE A 202 2.34 -4.77 -16.08
CA ILE A 202 1.07 -4.44 -15.45
C ILE A 202 0.32 -3.36 -16.26
N VAL A 203 1.00 -2.31 -16.69
CA VAL A 203 0.43 -1.24 -17.53
C VAL A 203 -0.11 -1.82 -18.84
N LYS A 204 0.68 -2.66 -19.52
CA LYS A 204 0.26 -3.33 -20.77
C LYS A 204 -1.02 -4.17 -20.57
N ARG A 205 -1.06 -4.98 -19.50
CA ARG A 205 -2.26 -5.77 -19.16
C ARG A 205 -3.46 -4.88 -18.87
N SER A 206 -3.27 -3.85 -18.06
CA SER A 206 -4.34 -2.92 -17.68
C SER A 206 -4.84 -2.10 -18.87
N ALA A 207 -3.96 -1.66 -19.77
CA ALA A 207 -4.32 -0.99 -21.00
C ALA A 207 -5.18 -1.88 -21.90
N GLY A 208 -4.84 -3.18 -22.02
CA GLY A 208 -5.66 -4.16 -22.74
C GLY A 208 -7.05 -4.32 -22.14
N LEU A 209 -7.17 -4.42 -20.81
CA LEU A 209 -8.46 -4.51 -20.12
C LEU A 209 -9.31 -3.23 -20.25
N LEU A 210 -8.68 -2.08 -20.39
CA LEU A 210 -9.34 -0.79 -20.61
C LEU A 210 -9.58 -0.48 -22.09
N ASN A 211 -9.16 -1.36 -23.00
CA ASN A 211 -9.20 -1.17 -24.45
C ASN A 211 -8.52 0.13 -24.91
N VAL A 212 -7.36 0.45 -24.32
CA VAL A 212 -6.58 1.65 -24.64
C VAL A 212 -5.35 1.25 -25.46
N PRO A 213 -5.26 1.64 -26.74
CA PRO A 213 -4.08 1.45 -27.56
C PRO A 213 -2.87 2.13 -26.89
N THR A 214 -1.81 1.35 -26.60
CA THR A 214 -0.64 1.85 -25.89
C THR A 214 0.60 1.24 -26.52
N ASN A 215 1.50 2.08 -27.02
CA ASN A 215 2.77 1.58 -27.52
C ASN A 215 3.73 1.23 -26.35
N PRO A 216 4.73 0.37 -26.59
CA PRO A 216 5.64 -0.10 -25.53
C PRO A 216 6.37 1.04 -24.81
N GLU A 217 6.80 2.07 -25.54
CA GLU A 217 7.56 3.20 -24.99
C GLU A 217 6.67 4.09 -24.10
N GLY A 218 5.44 4.37 -24.52
CA GLY A 218 4.45 5.12 -23.72
C GLY A 218 4.06 4.37 -22.46
N GLY A 219 3.84 3.06 -22.58
CA GLY A 219 3.55 2.20 -21.44
C GLY A 219 4.71 2.12 -20.45
N PHE A 220 5.95 2.02 -20.94
CA PHE A 220 7.16 2.03 -20.12
C PHE A 220 7.37 3.38 -19.41
N GLU A 221 7.09 4.50 -20.07
CA GLU A 221 7.21 5.82 -19.47
C GLU A 221 6.23 6.01 -18.29
N ILE A 222 4.99 5.53 -18.44
CA ILE A 222 4.03 5.49 -17.32
C ILE A 222 4.57 4.62 -16.19
N ALA A 223 5.06 3.43 -16.49
CA ALA A 223 5.59 2.48 -15.53
C ALA A 223 6.76 3.07 -14.74
N ARG A 224 7.71 3.68 -15.42
CA ARG A 224 8.91 4.29 -14.84
C ARG A 224 8.59 5.39 -13.83
N ARG A 225 7.56 6.20 -14.08
CA ARG A 225 7.12 7.27 -13.17
C ARG A 225 6.11 6.81 -12.12
N SER A 226 5.81 5.51 -12.05
CA SER A 226 4.78 4.99 -11.13
C SER A 226 5.30 4.63 -9.73
N ARG A 227 6.49 5.07 -9.37
CA ARG A 227 7.06 4.92 -8.02
C ARG A 227 7.09 3.48 -7.52
N GLY A 228 7.36 2.52 -8.38
CA GLY A 228 7.39 1.11 -8.01
C GLY A 228 6.04 0.53 -7.54
N THR A 229 4.90 1.20 -7.84
CA THR A 229 3.60 0.88 -7.24
C THR A 229 2.55 0.60 -8.30
N PRO A 230 1.97 -0.62 -8.37
CA PRO A 230 0.92 -0.97 -9.33
C PRO A 230 -0.32 -0.08 -9.29
N ARG A 231 -0.73 0.36 -8.10
CA ARG A 231 -1.87 1.27 -7.93
C ARG A 231 -1.63 2.60 -8.60
N ILE A 232 -0.43 3.18 -8.43
CA ILE A 232 -0.05 4.44 -9.08
C ILE A 232 0.05 4.23 -10.60
N ALA A 233 0.64 3.12 -11.06
CA ALA A 233 0.74 2.81 -12.48
C ALA A 233 -0.64 2.77 -13.16
N ASN A 234 -1.60 2.10 -12.57
CA ASN A 234 -2.97 2.04 -13.07
C ASN A 234 -3.67 3.40 -13.03
N ARG A 235 -3.39 4.23 -12.02
CA ARG A 235 -3.94 5.59 -11.92
C ARG A 235 -3.35 6.49 -12.99
N LEU A 236 -2.03 6.49 -13.17
CA LEU A 236 -1.37 7.27 -14.21
C LEU A 236 -1.82 6.83 -15.60
N LEU A 237 -1.93 5.51 -15.85
CA LEU A 237 -2.46 4.99 -17.12
C LEU A 237 -3.83 5.59 -17.47
N ARG A 238 -4.75 5.64 -16.49
CA ARG A 238 -6.08 6.22 -16.71
C ARG A 238 -6.03 7.72 -17.02
N ARG A 239 -5.19 8.47 -16.32
CA ARG A 239 -5.03 9.91 -16.56
C ARG A 239 -4.37 10.20 -17.89
N VAL A 240 -3.38 9.40 -18.27
CA VAL A 240 -2.75 9.50 -19.59
C VAL A 240 -3.72 9.11 -20.69
N ARG A 241 -4.58 8.11 -20.49
CA ARG A 241 -5.68 7.79 -21.40
C ARG A 241 -6.62 8.99 -21.59
N ASP A 242 -7.10 9.59 -20.48
CA ASP A 242 -8.00 10.75 -20.54
C ASP A 242 -7.37 11.89 -21.36
N TYR A 243 -6.05 12.07 -21.26
CA TYR A 243 -5.30 13.04 -22.06
C TYR A 243 -5.19 12.61 -23.53
N ALA A 244 -4.92 11.34 -23.80
CA ALA A 244 -4.83 10.79 -25.16
C ALA A 244 -6.16 10.92 -25.92
N ASP A 245 -7.28 10.70 -25.23
CA ASP A 245 -8.63 10.84 -25.81
C ASP A 245 -8.96 12.28 -26.19
N VAL A 246 -8.50 13.27 -25.41
CA VAL A 246 -8.87 14.69 -25.59
C VAL A 246 -7.85 15.45 -26.44
N LYS A 247 -6.56 15.19 -26.28
CA LYS A 247 -5.44 15.93 -26.87
C LYS A 247 -4.63 15.13 -27.88
N GLY A 248 -4.89 13.82 -28.00
CA GLY A 248 -4.23 12.91 -28.91
C GLY A 248 -5.20 12.30 -29.93
N VAL A 249 -4.87 11.11 -30.39
CA VAL A 249 -5.67 10.30 -31.34
C VAL A 249 -6.22 9.03 -30.67
N GLY A 250 -6.33 9.02 -29.34
CA GLY A 250 -6.80 7.87 -28.57
C GLY A 250 -5.73 6.79 -28.33
N GLU A 251 -4.48 7.04 -28.72
CA GLU A 251 -3.35 6.13 -28.50
C GLU A 251 -2.34 6.75 -27.53
N ILE A 252 -1.82 5.94 -26.59
CA ILE A 252 -0.76 6.35 -25.68
C ILE A 252 0.60 6.07 -26.31
N THR A 253 1.19 7.11 -26.88
CA THR A 253 2.57 7.13 -27.35
C THR A 253 3.49 7.70 -26.29
N LEU A 254 4.82 7.63 -26.46
CA LEU A 254 5.79 8.25 -25.58
C LEU A 254 5.57 9.76 -25.42
N ASP A 255 5.30 10.47 -26.51
CA ASP A 255 5.03 11.92 -26.50
C ASP A 255 3.76 12.25 -25.70
N ILE A 256 2.67 11.52 -25.94
CA ILE A 256 1.41 11.66 -25.20
C ILE A 256 1.63 11.37 -23.72
N ALA A 257 2.35 10.29 -23.37
CA ALA A 257 2.65 9.95 -21.98
C ALA A 257 3.44 11.07 -21.30
N ASN A 258 4.50 11.58 -21.95
CA ASN A 258 5.31 12.67 -21.40
C ASN A 258 4.50 13.95 -21.15
N ARG A 259 3.73 14.40 -22.13
CA ARG A 259 2.89 15.62 -22.00
C ARG A 259 1.82 15.46 -20.92
N ALA A 260 1.16 14.32 -20.86
CA ALA A 260 0.15 14.05 -19.85
C ALA A 260 0.77 14.03 -18.44
N LEU A 261 1.90 13.34 -18.24
CA LEU A 261 2.58 13.26 -16.96
C LEU A 261 3.14 14.62 -16.52
N GLN A 262 3.62 15.44 -17.46
CA GLN A 262 4.03 16.81 -17.17
C GLN A 262 2.84 17.69 -16.74
N MET A 263 1.69 17.57 -17.41
CA MET A 263 0.46 18.28 -17.02
C MET A 263 -0.02 17.86 -15.62
N LEU A 264 0.29 16.63 -15.19
CA LEU A 264 -0.03 16.10 -13.87
C LEU A 264 1.02 16.41 -12.81
N ASP A 265 2.02 17.25 -13.12
CA ASP A 265 3.15 17.59 -12.23
C ASP A 265 3.97 16.38 -11.75
N VAL A 266 3.97 15.28 -12.53
CA VAL A 266 4.81 14.11 -12.28
C VAL A 266 6.10 14.23 -13.09
N ASP A 267 7.21 14.39 -12.40
CA ASP A 267 8.52 14.58 -13.03
C ASP A 267 9.12 13.27 -13.61
N PRO A 268 10.27 13.33 -14.31
CA PRO A 268 10.92 12.14 -14.86
C PRO A 268 11.30 11.06 -13.84
N GLN A 269 11.44 11.39 -12.56
CA GLN A 269 11.70 10.42 -11.47
C GLN A 269 10.42 9.89 -10.81
N GLY A 270 9.25 10.35 -11.27
CA GLY A 270 7.95 10.00 -10.68
C GLY A 270 7.62 10.79 -9.42
N PHE A 271 8.33 11.89 -9.15
CA PHE A 271 8.02 12.76 -8.01
C PHE A 271 6.88 13.71 -8.37
N ASP A 272 5.96 13.86 -7.45
CA ASP A 272 4.93 14.86 -7.52
C ASP A 272 5.34 16.16 -6.77
N LEU A 273 4.41 17.10 -6.73
CA LEU A 273 4.61 18.38 -6.05
C LEU A 273 4.99 18.18 -4.56
N MET A 274 4.40 17.21 -3.86
CA MET A 274 4.64 17.01 -2.42
C MET A 274 5.99 16.35 -2.15
N ASP A 275 6.45 15.46 -3.02
CA ASP A 275 7.79 14.88 -2.93
C ASP A 275 8.84 15.98 -3.07
N ARG A 276 8.68 16.84 -4.09
CA ARG A 276 9.59 17.98 -4.31
C ARG A 276 9.54 18.98 -3.16
N LYS A 277 8.36 19.36 -2.67
CA LYS A 277 8.20 20.23 -1.50
C LYS A 277 8.89 19.69 -0.25
N LEU A 278 8.83 18.35 -0.02
CA LEU A 278 9.52 17.74 1.09
C LEU A 278 11.04 17.87 0.95
N LEU A 279 11.58 17.53 -0.21
CA LEU A 279 13.02 17.65 -0.48
C LEU A 279 13.49 19.10 -0.42
N GLU A 280 12.74 20.05 -1.00
CA GLU A 280 13.01 21.49 -0.94
C GLU A 280 12.98 22.00 0.50
N ALA A 281 12.00 21.56 1.32
CA ALA A 281 11.93 21.94 2.73
C ALA A 281 13.17 21.47 3.50
N VAL A 282 13.56 20.19 3.32
CA VAL A 282 14.75 19.65 3.98
C VAL A 282 16.01 20.38 3.55
N ILE A 283 16.16 20.67 2.26
CA ILE A 283 17.36 21.32 1.72
C ILE A 283 17.43 22.81 2.07
N HIS A 284 16.35 23.56 1.83
CA HIS A 284 16.39 25.03 1.91
C HIS A 284 15.98 25.59 3.27
N ARG A 285 15.12 24.89 4.03
CA ARG A 285 14.64 25.38 5.34
C ARG A 285 15.38 24.79 6.50
N PHE A 286 16.00 23.60 6.30
CA PHE A 286 16.69 22.86 7.35
C PHE A 286 18.12 22.48 6.97
N ASP A 287 18.73 23.20 6.05
CA ASP A 287 20.15 23.09 5.63
C ASP A 287 20.57 21.64 5.27
N GLY A 288 19.64 20.87 4.65
CA GLY A 288 19.85 19.47 4.30
C GLY A 288 19.63 18.47 5.44
N GLY A 289 19.28 18.93 6.61
CA GLY A 289 19.04 18.12 7.81
C GLY A 289 20.27 17.93 8.70
N PRO A 290 20.17 17.13 9.80
CA PRO A 290 19.02 16.28 10.16
C PRO A 290 17.81 17.05 10.72
N VAL A 291 16.60 16.74 10.26
CA VAL A 291 15.38 17.39 10.70
C VAL A 291 14.33 16.37 11.15
N GLY A 292 13.61 16.69 12.23
CA GLY A 292 12.52 15.86 12.76
C GLY A 292 11.30 15.86 11.85
N LEU A 293 10.56 14.74 11.82
CA LEU A 293 9.39 14.57 10.96
C LEU A 293 8.30 15.62 11.22
N ASP A 294 8.07 15.98 12.49
CA ASP A 294 7.05 16.96 12.87
C ASP A 294 7.37 18.36 12.31
N ASN A 295 8.65 18.74 12.26
CA ASN A 295 9.08 20.00 11.67
C ASN A 295 8.89 20.01 10.14
N ILE A 296 9.14 18.88 9.47
CA ILE A 296 8.88 18.73 8.04
C ILE A 296 7.38 18.85 7.80
N ALA A 297 6.55 18.11 8.55
CA ALA A 297 5.09 18.10 8.44
C ALA A 297 4.52 19.52 8.55
N ALA A 298 4.89 20.24 9.60
CA ALA A 298 4.50 21.64 9.79
C ALA A 298 4.98 22.56 8.64
N SER A 299 6.20 22.31 8.13
CA SER A 299 6.81 23.13 7.10
C SER A 299 6.13 23.01 5.72
N ILE A 300 5.61 21.83 5.37
CA ILE A 300 4.98 21.57 4.07
C ILE A 300 3.45 21.55 4.15
N GLY A 301 2.87 21.63 5.36
CA GLY A 301 1.42 21.59 5.59
C GLY A 301 0.82 20.23 5.32
N GLU A 302 1.50 19.13 5.72
CA GLU A 302 1.05 17.78 5.51
C GLU A 302 1.03 17.01 6.85
N GLU A 303 0.19 15.97 6.95
CA GLU A 303 0.14 15.13 8.12
C GLU A 303 1.40 14.25 8.24
N ARG A 304 1.88 14.08 9.49
CA ARG A 304 3.04 13.24 9.79
C ARG A 304 2.90 11.82 9.24
N GLU A 305 1.73 11.19 9.42
CA GLU A 305 1.47 9.83 8.95
C GLU A 305 1.52 9.73 7.42
N THR A 306 1.02 10.74 6.70
CA THR A 306 1.13 10.81 5.23
C THR A 306 2.58 10.85 4.78
N ILE A 307 3.42 11.64 5.47
CA ILE A 307 4.85 11.70 5.12
C ILE A 307 5.49 10.34 5.37
N GLU A 308 5.29 9.75 6.55
CA GLU A 308 5.95 8.52 6.97
C GLU A 308 5.52 7.29 6.15
N ASP A 309 4.24 7.19 5.79
CA ASP A 309 3.69 6.01 5.13
C ASP A 309 3.67 6.11 3.59
N VAL A 310 3.60 7.33 3.03
CA VAL A 310 3.34 7.52 1.60
C VAL A 310 4.49 8.20 0.86
N ILE A 311 5.09 9.26 1.45
CA ILE A 311 6.09 10.09 0.77
C ILE A 311 7.50 9.54 1.02
N GLU A 312 7.88 9.46 2.28
CA GLU A 312 9.23 9.09 2.74
C GLU A 312 9.71 7.72 2.22
N PRO A 313 8.91 6.62 2.21
CA PRO A 313 9.40 5.30 1.84
C PRO A 313 9.99 5.24 0.44
N TYR A 314 9.35 5.90 -0.52
CA TYR A 314 9.84 5.94 -1.89
C TYR A 314 11.12 6.79 -2.02
N LEU A 315 11.16 7.96 -1.38
CA LEU A 315 12.32 8.84 -1.41
C LEU A 315 13.56 8.19 -0.76
N ILE A 316 13.35 7.42 0.33
CA ILE A 316 14.42 6.67 0.99
C ILE A 316 14.93 5.56 0.08
N GLN A 317 14.03 4.77 -0.51
CA GLN A 317 14.41 3.66 -1.37
C GLN A 317 15.16 4.13 -2.60
N GLN A 318 14.75 5.25 -3.18
CA GLN A 318 15.43 5.84 -4.34
C GLN A 318 16.71 6.61 -3.96
N GLY A 319 17.05 6.64 -2.67
CA GLY A 319 18.27 7.26 -2.19
C GLY A 319 18.27 8.78 -2.17
N TYR A 320 17.11 9.44 -2.19
CA TYR A 320 16.98 10.90 -2.12
C TYR A 320 16.89 11.41 -0.68
N LEU A 321 16.39 10.58 0.23
CA LEU A 321 16.26 10.91 1.64
C LEU A 321 16.88 9.80 2.49
N GLN A 322 17.52 10.17 3.58
CA GLN A 322 18.07 9.23 4.55
C GLN A 322 17.44 9.44 5.92
N ARG A 323 17.07 8.32 6.58
CA ARG A 323 16.55 8.33 7.95
C ARG A 323 17.67 8.02 8.93
N THR A 324 17.88 8.91 9.90
CA THR A 324 18.85 8.75 10.98
C THR A 324 18.17 8.87 12.33
N PRO A 325 18.84 8.48 13.44
CA PRO A 325 18.30 8.70 14.79
C PRO A 325 18.02 10.17 15.14
N ARG A 326 18.69 11.11 14.47
CA ARG A 326 18.51 12.56 14.67
C ARG A 326 17.43 13.16 13.78
N GLY A 327 16.95 12.43 12.76
CA GLY A 327 15.97 12.92 11.80
C GLY A 327 16.28 12.56 10.35
N ARG A 328 15.70 13.28 9.42
CA ARG A 328 15.81 13.07 7.97
C ARG A 328 16.90 13.98 7.40
N ILE A 329 17.67 13.42 6.47
CA ILE A 329 18.77 14.12 5.77
C ILE A 329 18.56 13.95 4.27
N ALA A 330 18.66 15.05 3.53
CA ALA A 330 18.69 15.02 2.07
C ALA A 330 20.05 14.50 1.57
N THR A 331 20.03 13.62 0.59
CA THR A 331 21.25 13.03 0.01
C THR A 331 21.77 13.88 -1.15
N LEU A 332 22.97 13.56 -1.65
CA LEU A 332 23.53 14.18 -2.86
C LEU A 332 22.60 14.03 -4.07
N ALA A 333 21.86 12.90 -4.16
CA ALA A 333 20.89 12.69 -5.22
C ALA A 333 19.75 13.71 -5.18
N ALA A 334 19.26 14.08 -3.98
CA ALA A 334 18.24 15.10 -3.81
C ALA A 334 18.73 16.49 -4.26
N TYR A 335 19.94 16.88 -3.89
CA TYR A 335 20.53 18.14 -4.33
C TYR A 335 20.68 18.22 -5.85
N ARG A 336 21.21 17.14 -6.47
CA ARG A 336 21.36 17.06 -7.95
C ARG A 336 20.00 17.13 -8.64
N HIS A 337 19.00 16.47 -8.11
CA HIS A 337 17.64 16.46 -8.67
C HIS A 337 17.01 17.86 -8.68
N LEU A 338 17.19 18.62 -7.60
CA LEU A 338 16.69 19.99 -7.49
C LEU A 338 17.62 21.04 -8.13
N GLY A 339 18.76 20.63 -8.69
CA GLY A 339 19.73 21.56 -9.29
C GLY A 339 20.44 22.45 -8.27
N VAL A 340 20.52 22.03 -7.00
CA VAL A 340 21.11 22.78 -5.90
C VAL A 340 22.50 22.25 -5.59
N THR A 341 23.46 23.16 -5.36
CA THR A 341 24.82 22.75 -4.96
C THR A 341 24.82 22.25 -3.52
N PRO A 342 25.30 21.01 -3.27
CA PRO A 342 25.37 20.48 -1.91
C PRO A 342 26.39 21.24 -1.05
N PRO A 343 26.18 21.39 0.27
CA PRO A 343 27.15 21.98 1.16
C PRO A 343 28.44 21.16 1.24
N ALA A 344 29.60 21.83 1.39
CA ALA A 344 30.92 21.21 1.36
C ALA A 344 31.18 20.15 2.47
N ASN A 345 30.39 20.16 3.55
CA ASN A 345 30.53 19.31 4.72
C ASN A 345 29.24 18.51 5.00
N GLN A 346 28.70 17.78 4.02
CA GLN A 346 27.57 16.88 4.31
C GLN A 346 28.04 15.65 5.07
N PRO A 347 27.48 15.32 6.27
CA PRO A 347 27.71 14.05 6.91
C PRO A 347 26.98 12.95 6.10
N GLY A 348 27.71 12.16 5.35
CA GLY A 348 27.15 11.05 4.57
C GLY A 348 27.65 10.92 3.12
N GLY A 349 28.67 11.66 2.74
CA GLY A 349 29.28 11.55 1.40
C GLY A 349 30.15 10.29 1.23
N VAL A 350 29.57 9.10 1.43
CA VAL A 350 30.12 7.87 0.87
C VAL A 350 29.26 7.54 -0.33
N ASP A 351 29.82 7.73 -1.49
CA ASP A 351 29.23 7.33 -2.78
C ASP A 351 29.12 5.79 -2.78
N MET A 352 27.96 5.25 -2.38
CA MET A 352 27.71 3.79 -2.34
C MET A 352 27.52 3.18 -3.72
N PHE A 353 27.68 3.94 -4.80
CA PHE A 353 27.52 3.50 -6.19
C PHE A 353 28.77 3.69 -7.06
N SER A 354 29.94 3.89 -6.48
CA SER A 354 31.19 3.84 -7.20
C SER A 354 31.87 2.48 -6.95
N VAL A 355 31.35 1.42 -7.57
CA VAL A 355 32.09 0.23 -7.98
C VAL A 355 31.49 -0.25 -9.30
#